data_f96caba23919cd001854df6019af0b33
#
_entry.id   f96caba23919cd001854df6019af0b33
#
_cell.length_a   1.000
_cell.length_b   1.000
_cell.length_c   1.000
_cell.angle_alpha   90.00
_cell.angle_beta   90.00
_cell.angle_gamma   90.00
#
_symmetry.space_group_name_H-M   'P 1'
#
loop_
_entity.id
_entity.type
_entity.pdbx_description
1 polymer ?
#
loop_
_entity_poly.entity_id
_entity_poly.type
_entity_poly.pdbx_seq_one_letter_code
_entity_poly.pdbx_strand_id
1 'polypeptide(L)'
;MKINKEIIQKLSPLFQAIAEGKEIQVTSGDGWMDIDLDGEGINAFTLIACPESYRIKPEAKYRPFKNKKECWQEMINHQPFGWIADEDCYRSIAILDDESIEVPSFVDDDFLLSFKEAMDGYTFADGTPFGIKEEE
;
A
#
# COMPACT_ATOMS: atom_id res chain seq x y z
N MET A 1 14.88 -25.95 23.14
CA MET A 1 14.97 -25.93 21.67
C MET A 1 16.24 -25.19 21.24
N LYS A 2 16.91 -25.71 20.26
CA LYS A 2 18.15 -25.11 19.76
C LYS A 2 17.90 -24.36 18.46
N ILE A 3 18.50 -23.18 18.33
CA ILE A 3 18.47 -22.41 17.09
C ILE A 3 19.66 -22.84 16.24
N ASN A 4 19.41 -23.23 15.01
CA ASN A 4 20.47 -23.61 14.08
C ASN A 4 20.47 -22.68 12.85
N LYS A 5 21.45 -22.89 11.98
CA LYS A 5 21.63 -22.05 10.80
C LYS A 5 20.40 -22.04 9.89
N GLU A 6 19.73 -23.18 9.73
CA GLU A 6 18.53 -23.31 8.91
C GLU A 6 17.39 -22.44 9.44
N ILE A 7 17.16 -22.47 10.76
CA ILE A 7 16.13 -21.65 11.40
C ILE A 7 16.45 -20.16 11.25
N ILE A 8 17.72 -19.78 11.44
CA ILE A 8 18.14 -18.39 11.26
C ILE A 8 17.90 -17.92 9.83
N GLN A 9 18.20 -18.74 8.84
CA GLN A 9 17.96 -18.40 7.44
C GLN A 9 16.48 -18.24 7.11
N LYS A 10 15.60 -19.03 7.73
CA LYS A 10 14.16 -18.91 7.55
C LYS A 10 13.57 -17.67 8.21
N LEU A 11 14.10 -17.30 9.37
CA LEU A 11 13.57 -16.16 10.15
C LEU A 11 14.17 -14.80 9.78
N SER A 12 15.36 -14.80 9.20
CA SER A 12 16.07 -13.56 8.88
C SER A 12 15.25 -12.59 8.00
N PRO A 13 14.56 -13.05 6.92
CA PRO A 13 13.73 -12.14 6.13
C PRO A 13 12.58 -11.53 6.93
N LEU A 14 12.01 -12.26 7.89
CA LEU A 14 10.94 -11.75 8.75
C LEU A 14 11.45 -10.64 9.67
N PHE A 15 12.59 -10.86 10.31
CA PHE A 15 13.18 -9.86 11.20
C PHE A 15 13.58 -8.60 10.43
N GLN A 16 14.12 -8.76 9.23
CA GLN A 16 14.45 -7.61 8.38
C GLN A 16 13.20 -6.82 7.99
N ALA A 17 12.13 -7.51 7.62
CA ALA A 17 10.87 -6.86 7.28
C ALA A 17 10.29 -6.09 8.46
N ILE A 18 10.36 -6.63 9.67
CA ILE A 18 9.90 -5.96 10.89
C ILE A 18 10.73 -4.69 11.13
N ALA A 19 12.05 -4.77 10.95
CA ALA A 19 12.93 -3.62 11.11
C ALA A 19 12.64 -2.52 10.09
N GLU A 20 12.14 -2.88 8.91
CA GLU A 20 11.73 -1.94 7.87
C GLU A 20 10.31 -1.39 8.06
N GLY A 21 9.60 -1.83 9.10
CA GLY A 21 8.24 -1.38 9.39
C GLY A 21 7.15 -2.15 8.67
N LYS A 22 7.45 -3.27 8.05
CA LYS A 22 6.46 -4.10 7.36
C LYS A 22 5.63 -4.90 8.36
N GLU A 23 4.41 -5.20 7.97
CA GLU A 23 3.50 -5.99 8.80
C GLU A 23 3.74 -7.49 8.60
N ILE A 24 3.52 -8.26 9.68
CA ILE A 24 3.68 -9.71 9.69
C ILE A 24 2.32 -10.36 9.97
N GLN A 25 2.08 -11.51 9.35
CA GLN A 25 0.88 -12.30 9.54
C GLN A 25 1.22 -13.70 10.03
N VAL A 26 0.28 -14.29 10.77
CA VAL A 26 0.35 -15.68 11.24
C VAL A 26 -0.84 -16.47 10.70
N THR A 27 -0.63 -17.75 10.42
CA THR A 27 -1.73 -18.64 10.01
C THR A 27 -2.69 -18.84 11.17
N SER A 28 -4.00 -18.73 10.86
CA SER A 28 -5.06 -18.95 11.83
C SER A 28 -6.21 -19.69 11.13
N GLY A 29 -6.29 -21.01 11.34
CA GLY A 29 -7.30 -21.83 10.70
C GLY A 29 -7.24 -21.72 9.17
N ASP A 30 -8.25 -21.11 8.58
CA ASP A 30 -8.39 -21.03 7.13
C ASP A 30 -7.70 -19.82 6.48
N GLY A 31 -7.00 -19.00 7.24
CA GLY A 31 -6.43 -17.80 6.69
C GLY A 31 -5.26 -17.22 7.47
N TRP A 32 -4.95 -15.97 7.16
CA TRP A 32 -3.86 -15.24 7.77
C TRP A 32 -4.40 -14.12 8.64
N MET A 33 -3.80 -13.92 9.82
CA MET A 33 -4.17 -12.85 10.75
C MET A 33 -3.00 -11.89 10.93
N ASP A 34 -3.31 -10.60 11.00
CA ASP A 34 -2.31 -9.57 11.32
C ASP A 34 -1.85 -9.71 12.78
N ILE A 35 -0.55 -9.48 12.99
CA ILE A 35 0.05 -9.50 14.33
C ILE A 35 0.31 -8.05 14.77
N ASP A 36 -0.12 -7.71 15.98
CA ASP A 36 0.21 -6.43 16.60
C ASP A 36 1.56 -6.55 17.32
N LEU A 37 2.62 -6.10 16.63
CA LEU A 37 3.99 -6.16 17.15
C LEU A 37 4.23 -5.16 18.29
N ASP A 38 3.46 -4.08 18.36
CA ASP A 38 3.57 -3.09 19.42
C ASP A 38 2.77 -3.48 20.67
N GLY A 39 1.81 -4.41 20.52
CA GLY A 39 0.98 -4.92 21.59
C GLY A 39 1.46 -6.28 22.09
N GLU A 40 0.76 -7.33 21.68
CA GLU A 40 1.06 -8.70 22.16
C GLU A 40 2.37 -9.27 21.59
N GLY A 41 2.78 -8.80 20.41
CA GLY A 41 3.99 -9.26 19.75
C GLY A 41 3.90 -10.68 19.23
N ILE A 42 5.06 -11.28 18.96
CA ILE A 42 5.19 -12.65 18.47
C ILE A 42 5.74 -13.54 19.59
N ASN A 43 5.12 -14.70 19.79
CA ASN A 43 5.66 -15.70 20.69
C ASN A 43 6.92 -16.31 20.05
N ALA A 44 8.07 -16.07 20.66
CA ALA A 44 9.35 -16.50 20.12
C ALA A 44 9.46 -18.03 20.00
N PHE A 45 8.90 -18.76 20.96
CA PHE A 45 8.91 -20.22 20.93
C PHE A 45 8.14 -20.76 19.72
N THR A 46 6.95 -20.22 19.46
CA THR A 46 6.13 -20.61 18.31
C THR A 46 6.80 -20.24 17.00
N LEU A 47 7.43 -19.07 16.93
CA LEU A 47 8.14 -18.61 15.75
C LEU A 47 9.31 -19.54 15.39
N ILE A 48 10.08 -19.97 16.40
CA ILE A 48 11.22 -20.87 16.19
C ILE A 48 10.74 -22.29 15.83
N ALA A 49 9.67 -22.74 16.48
CA ALA A 49 9.13 -24.09 16.23
C ALA A 49 8.46 -24.22 14.86
N CYS A 50 7.74 -23.20 14.43
CA CYS A 50 6.95 -23.22 13.18
C CYS A 50 7.16 -21.92 12.39
N PRO A 51 8.38 -21.68 11.84
CA PRO A 51 8.63 -20.44 11.11
C PRO A 51 7.73 -20.27 9.88
N GLU A 52 7.31 -21.35 9.26
CA GLU A 52 6.42 -21.33 8.08
C GLU A 52 4.99 -20.91 8.41
N SER A 53 4.62 -20.80 9.68
CA SER A 53 3.33 -20.27 10.11
C SER A 53 3.26 -18.75 10.08
N TYR A 54 4.37 -18.10 9.81
CA TYR A 54 4.48 -16.64 9.75
C TYR A 54 4.90 -16.19 8.37
N ARG A 55 4.40 -15.03 7.94
CA ARG A 55 4.80 -14.43 6.67
C ARG A 55 4.79 -12.91 6.74
N ILE A 56 5.50 -12.30 5.80
CA ILE A 56 5.39 -10.87 5.56
C ILE A 56 4.05 -10.62 4.87
N LYS A 57 3.23 -9.70 5.39
CA LYS A 57 1.94 -9.37 4.78
C LYS A 57 2.18 -8.87 3.35
N PRO A 58 1.53 -9.47 2.34
CA PRO A 58 1.67 -9.00 0.97
C PRO A 58 1.22 -7.54 0.84
N GLU A 59 2.06 -6.71 0.25
CA GLU A 59 1.69 -5.33 -0.05
C GLU A 59 0.79 -5.31 -1.28
N ALA A 60 -0.25 -4.49 -1.22
CA ALA A 60 -1.12 -4.29 -2.36
C ALA A 60 -0.35 -3.55 -3.45
N LYS A 61 -0.42 -4.06 -4.67
CA LYS A 61 0.20 -3.43 -5.83
C LYS A 61 -0.87 -2.65 -6.59
N TYR A 62 -0.47 -1.50 -7.12
CA TYR A 62 -1.34 -0.63 -7.91
C TYR A 62 -0.70 -0.34 -9.25
N ARG A 63 -1.54 -0.12 -10.26
CA ARG A 63 -1.11 0.32 -11.58
C ARG A 63 -1.78 1.65 -11.94
N PRO A 64 -1.19 2.43 -12.85
CA PRO A 64 -1.84 3.66 -13.31
C PRO A 64 -3.16 3.35 -14.02
N PHE A 65 -4.08 4.31 -14.02
CA PHE A 65 -5.29 4.22 -14.82
C PHE A 65 -4.93 4.15 -16.30
N LYS A 66 -5.65 3.35 -17.06
CA LYS A 66 -5.44 3.21 -18.50
C LYS A 66 -6.15 4.31 -19.30
N ASN A 67 -7.25 4.84 -18.76
CA ASN A 67 -8.06 5.84 -19.42
C ASN A 67 -8.89 6.60 -18.38
N LYS A 68 -9.58 7.65 -18.84
CA LYS A 68 -10.40 8.47 -17.93
C LYS A 68 -11.57 7.70 -17.32
N LYS A 69 -12.10 6.69 -18.01
CA LYS A 69 -13.22 5.90 -17.52
C LYS A 69 -12.83 5.11 -16.26
N GLU A 70 -11.67 4.46 -16.28
CA GLU A 70 -11.15 3.76 -15.09
C GLU A 70 -10.95 4.72 -13.93
N CYS A 71 -10.32 5.86 -14.20
CA CYS A 71 -10.08 6.88 -13.18
C CYS A 71 -11.41 7.39 -12.59
N TRP A 72 -12.38 7.71 -13.43
CA TRP A 72 -13.69 8.18 -13.00
C TRP A 72 -14.40 7.16 -12.11
N GLN A 73 -14.42 5.90 -12.54
CA GLN A 73 -15.07 4.84 -11.79
C GLN A 73 -14.42 4.59 -10.45
N GLU A 74 -13.10 4.67 -10.39
CA GLU A 74 -12.38 4.51 -9.12
C GLU A 74 -12.62 5.71 -8.19
N MET A 75 -12.67 6.92 -8.74
CA MET A 75 -12.96 8.12 -7.94
C MET A 75 -14.32 8.06 -7.24
N ILE A 76 -15.30 7.37 -7.83
CA ILE A 76 -16.62 7.19 -7.19
C ILE A 76 -16.50 6.46 -5.85
N ASN A 77 -15.53 5.57 -5.72
CA ASN A 77 -15.30 4.78 -4.52
C ASN A 77 -14.54 5.53 -3.42
N HIS A 78 -14.02 6.72 -3.72
CA HIS A 78 -13.21 7.49 -2.78
C HIS A 78 -13.81 8.86 -2.55
N GLN A 79 -14.00 9.21 -1.30
CA GLN A 79 -14.59 10.51 -0.92
C GLN A 79 -13.51 11.42 -0.32
N PRO A 80 -13.57 12.73 -0.61
CA PRO A 80 -14.48 13.39 -1.55
C PRO A 80 -14.07 13.15 -3.00
N PHE A 81 -15.07 12.97 -3.86
CA PHE A 81 -14.87 12.72 -5.28
C PHE A 81 -14.08 13.85 -5.95
N GLY A 82 -13.08 13.46 -6.76
CA GLY A 82 -12.28 14.43 -7.51
C GLY A 82 -11.17 15.11 -6.72
N TRP A 83 -10.88 14.64 -5.51
CA TRP A 83 -9.81 15.18 -4.69
C TRP A 83 -8.66 14.20 -4.57
N ILE A 84 -7.45 14.72 -4.62
CA ILE A 84 -6.21 13.99 -4.39
C ILE A 84 -5.39 14.68 -3.31
N ALA A 85 -4.43 13.96 -2.75
CA ALA A 85 -3.59 14.48 -1.68
C ALA A 85 -2.11 14.17 -1.92
N ASP A 86 -1.26 15.11 -1.57
CA ASP A 86 0.16 14.86 -1.39
C ASP A 86 0.51 14.95 0.09
N GLU A 87 1.80 14.98 0.45
CA GLU A 87 2.21 15.05 1.86
C GLU A 87 1.76 16.33 2.56
N ASP A 88 1.57 17.40 1.83
CA ASP A 88 1.35 18.74 2.40
C ASP A 88 -0.11 19.20 2.30
N CYS A 89 -0.84 18.80 1.29
CA CYS A 89 -2.18 19.36 1.07
C CYS A 89 -3.08 18.49 0.20
N TYR A 90 -4.36 18.87 0.21
CA TYR A 90 -5.37 18.31 -0.67
C TYR A 90 -5.52 19.21 -1.90
N ARG A 91 -5.74 18.59 -3.07
CA ARG A 91 -5.94 19.30 -4.33
C ARG A 91 -7.12 18.72 -5.07
N SER A 92 -7.91 19.56 -5.73
CA SER A 92 -9.00 19.09 -6.58
C SER A 92 -8.49 18.84 -7.99
N ILE A 93 -9.09 17.87 -8.67
CA ILE A 93 -8.85 17.63 -10.09
C ILE A 93 -9.78 18.56 -10.88
N ALA A 94 -9.21 19.41 -11.74
CA ALA A 94 -9.97 20.33 -12.56
C ALA A 94 -10.43 19.72 -13.88
N ILE A 95 -9.55 18.94 -14.51
CA ILE A 95 -9.81 18.31 -15.80
C ILE A 95 -9.33 16.86 -15.77
N LEU A 96 -10.13 15.97 -16.32
CA LEU A 96 -9.80 14.56 -16.48
C LEU A 96 -9.84 14.20 -17.97
N ASP A 97 -8.69 13.82 -18.51
CA ASP A 97 -8.54 13.34 -19.88
C ASP A 97 -8.23 11.86 -19.92
N ASP A 98 -8.20 11.27 -21.11
CA ASP A 98 -7.90 9.84 -21.27
C ASP A 98 -6.49 9.42 -20.83
N GLU A 99 -5.56 10.36 -20.79
CA GLU A 99 -4.15 10.06 -20.47
C GLU A 99 -3.64 10.79 -19.23
N SER A 100 -4.38 11.80 -18.75
CA SER A 100 -3.86 12.70 -17.72
C SER A 100 -4.95 13.38 -16.92
N ILE A 101 -4.52 14.00 -15.83
CA ILE A 101 -5.36 14.91 -15.04
C ILE A 101 -4.71 16.30 -15.01
N GLU A 102 -5.52 17.32 -14.84
CA GLU A 102 -5.03 18.68 -14.62
C GLU A 102 -5.45 19.14 -13.23
N VAL A 103 -4.47 19.65 -12.48
CA VAL A 103 -4.64 20.07 -11.08
C VAL A 103 -4.32 21.56 -10.98
N PRO A 104 -5.24 22.40 -10.49
CA PRO A 104 -4.97 23.83 -10.34
C PRO A 104 -3.85 24.10 -9.35
N SER A 105 -3.06 25.14 -9.62
CA SER A 105 -2.04 25.64 -8.74
C SER A 105 -2.28 27.12 -8.45
N PHE A 106 -2.04 27.54 -7.20
CA PHE A 106 -2.20 28.94 -6.81
C PHE A 106 -0.95 29.78 -7.09
N VAL A 107 0.18 29.13 -7.35
CA VAL A 107 1.49 29.81 -7.44
C VAL A 107 2.01 29.86 -8.87
N ASP A 108 1.78 28.80 -9.63
CA ASP A 108 2.24 28.63 -11.00
C ASP A 108 1.10 28.19 -11.92
N ASP A 109 1.43 27.85 -13.16
CA ASP A 109 0.48 27.27 -14.08
C ASP A 109 -0.06 25.94 -13.53
N ASP A 110 -1.26 25.57 -13.95
CA ASP A 110 -1.87 24.30 -13.55
C ASP A 110 -0.97 23.13 -13.92
N PHE A 111 -0.94 22.12 -13.03
CA PHE A 111 -0.16 20.91 -13.28
C PHE A 111 -0.92 19.96 -14.19
N LEU A 112 -0.27 19.53 -15.26
CA LEU A 112 -0.72 18.42 -16.08
C LEU A 112 0.06 17.18 -15.68
N LEU A 113 -0.64 16.17 -15.17
CA LEU A 113 -0.03 14.93 -14.66
C LEU A 113 -0.56 13.75 -15.46
N SER A 114 0.35 12.92 -15.99
CA SER A 114 -0.04 11.62 -16.51
C SER A 114 -0.59 10.77 -15.36
N PHE A 115 -1.35 9.72 -15.66
CA PHE A 115 -1.85 8.85 -14.61
C PHE A 115 -0.72 8.21 -13.80
N LYS A 116 0.40 7.91 -14.44
CA LYS A 116 1.56 7.38 -13.72
C LYS A 116 2.18 8.43 -12.79
N GLU A 117 2.36 9.65 -13.26
CA GLU A 117 2.88 10.74 -12.42
C GLU A 117 1.96 11.02 -11.23
N ALA A 118 0.65 11.02 -11.48
CA ALA A 118 -0.33 11.21 -10.43
C ALA A 118 -0.30 10.08 -9.40
N MET A 119 -0.19 8.84 -9.84
CA MET A 119 -0.09 7.70 -8.93
C MET A 119 1.20 7.73 -8.10
N ASP A 120 2.31 8.13 -8.70
CA ASP A 120 3.61 8.17 -8.01
C ASP A 120 3.70 9.30 -6.98
N GLY A 121 3.02 10.42 -7.21
CA GLY A 121 3.13 11.61 -6.36
C GLY A 121 1.94 11.92 -5.47
N TYR A 122 0.80 11.26 -5.69
CA TYR A 122 -0.45 11.58 -5.00
C TYR A 122 -1.21 10.33 -4.60
N THR A 123 -2.12 10.51 -3.65
CA THR A 123 -3.11 9.50 -3.28
C THR A 123 -4.50 10.09 -3.45
N PHE A 124 -5.54 9.26 -3.37
CA PHE A 124 -6.88 9.79 -3.11
C PHE A 124 -6.88 10.49 -1.74
N ALA A 125 -7.86 11.34 -1.51
CA ALA A 125 -7.95 12.09 -0.26
C ALA A 125 -8.06 11.19 0.99
N ASP A 126 -8.50 9.94 0.81
CA ASP A 126 -8.58 8.94 1.88
C ASP A 126 -7.26 8.21 2.15
N GLY A 127 -6.20 8.54 1.42
CA GLY A 127 -4.88 7.91 1.57
C GLY A 127 -4.63 6.70 0.70
N THR A 128 -5.64 6.22 -0.04
CA THR A 128 -5.48 5.10 -0.97
C THR A 128 -4.68 5.54 -2.20
N PRO A 129 -3.77 4.71 -2.74
CA PRO A 129 -3.04 5.06 -3.95
C PRO A 129 -3.96 5.44 -5.12
N PHE A 130 -3.54 6.44 -5.89
CA PHE A 130 -4.30 6.94 -7.04
C PHE A 130 -4.05 6.05 -8.26
N GLY A 131 -4.69 4.89 -8.26
CA GLY A 131 -4.53 3.87 -9.29
C GLY A 131 -5.51 2.72 -9.11
N ILE A 132 -5.34 1.69 -9.93
CA ILE A 132 -6.15 0.47 -9.84
C ILE A 132 -5.37 -0.58 -9.08
N LYS A 133 -5.99 -1.16 -8.06
CA LYS A 133 -5.41 -2.26 -7.30
C LYS A 133 -5.30 -3.49 -8.19
N GLU A 134 -4.09 -4.00 -8.34
CA GLU A 134 -3.87 -5.25 -9.07
C GLU A 134 -4.30 -6.42 -8.21
N GLU A 135 -5.06 -7.33 -8.80
CA GLU A 135 -5.45 -8.58 -8.16
C GLU A 135 -4.33 -9.60 -8.36
N GLU A 136 -4.07 -10.39 -7.31
CA GLU A 136 -3.12 -11.50 -7.40
C GLU A 136 -3.72 -12.66 -8.19
#